data_e569837dea100eae7d0fcfafe9ef9f1c
#
_entry.id   e569837dea100eae7d0fcfafe9ef9f1c
#
_cell.length_a   1.000
_cell.length_b   1.000
_cell.length_c   1.000
_cell.angle_alpha   90.00
_cell.angle_beta   90.00
_cell.angle_gamma   90.00
#
_symmetry.space_group_name_H-M   'P 1'
#
loop_
_entity.id
_entity.type
_entity.pdbx_description
1 polymer ?
#
loop_
_entity_poly.entity_id
_entity_poly.type
_entity_poly.pdbx_seq_one_letter_code
_entity_poly.pdbx_strand_id
1 'polypeptide(L)'
;MDLARLIVNNNMFDSLFVEKYRPQTLDDIILSDDNYAVFNQFKEKEEIPNLLFAGPPGIGKTSLAKIIVKDLIKCDYIYINASDENDIESIRSKAISYAKQRPTKGKINVIILDECDGLLQESQKALRNAIEEYSRTTRWILTCNYIHKIIPALQSRCQNFDLTPPILEVVKRCSAILNYEKITLTEENRDYFIKLIKKDYPDIRKCVNNIQKYTVNGRLTIDKEETDQVFIDDLYDRIESGVSENIRQFLTDNDEKFNGEYHSLLKLLFNYTHEKDLPEKFKRELLITISNYLYQNTQVLDKEINAFCCCLELVKLFEKR
;
A
#
# COMPACT_ATOMS: atom_id res chain seq x y z
N MET A 1 -0.01 21.75 12.72
CA MET A 1 0.68 21.50 11.43
C MET A 1 -0.04 22.32 10.37
N ASP A 2 0.64 23.29 9.78
CA ASP A 2 0.01 24.25 8.88
C ASP A 2 -0.34 23.56 7.55
N LEU A 3 -1.60 23.45 7.25
CA LEU A 3 -2.16 22.89 5.99
C LEU A 3 -1.66 23.63 4.72
N ALA A 4 -1.02 24.78 4.92
CA ALA A 4 -0.52 25.66 3.85
C ALA A 4 0.79 25.21 3.18
N ARG A 5 1.42 24.11 3.63
CA ARG A 5 2.71 23.64 3.10
C ARG A 5 2.65 22.40 2.21
N LEU A 6 1.54 22.15 1.55
CA LEU A 6 1.54 21.20 0.44
C LEU A 6 2.29 21.83 -0.73
N ILE A 7 3.58 21.49 -0.85
CA ILE A 7 4.37 21.91 -2.02
C ILE A 7 3.82 21.16 -3.24
N VAL A 8 3.25 21.93 -4.16
CA VAL A 8 2.75 21.44 -5.45
C VAL A 8 3.88 21.54 -6.46
N ASN A 9 4.28 20.39 -7.01
CA ASN A 9 5.22 20.38 -8.13
C ASN A 9 4.49 20.87 -9.39
N ASN A 10 4.85 22.03 -9.89
CA ASN A 10 4.34 22.57 -11.17
C ASN A 10 5.08 21.93 -12.35
N ASN A 11 4.96 20.65 -12.56
CA ASN A 11 5.53 19.93 -13.69
C ASN A 11 4.42 19.36 -14.60
N MET A 12 4.76 19.01 -15.83
CA MET A 12 3.88 18.49 -16.88
C MET A 12 3.07 17.21 -16.50
N PHE A 13 3.30 16.64 -15.30
CA PHE A 13 2.59 15.51 -14.70
C PHE A 13 1.61 15.90 -13.60
N ASP A 14 1.16 17.16 -13.56
CA ASP A 14 0.24 17.71 -12.54
C ASP A 14 -1.12 17.00 -12.44
N SER A 15 -1.43 16.11 -13.38
CA SER A 15 -2.67 15.32 -13.35
C SER A 15 -2.63 14.14 -12.37
N LEU A 16 -1.43 13.65 -11.99
CA LEU A 16 -1.29 12.50 -11.10
C LEU A 16 -1.00 12.95 -9.67
N PHE A 17 -1.91 12.68 -8.74
CA PHE A 17 -1.75 13.07 -7.34
C PHE A 17 -0.48 12.51 -6.71
N VAL A 18 -0.09 11.29 -7.06
CA VAL A 18 1.14 10.65 -6.54
C VAL A 18 2.40 11.46 -6.87
N GLU A 19 2.47 12.05 -8.06
CA GLU A 19 3.61 12.88 -8.47
C GLU A 19 3.47 14.32 -7.96
N LYS A 20 2.27 14.88 -8.05
CA LYS A 20 1.97 16.24 -7.57
C LYS A 20 2.25 16.42 -6.08
N TYR A 21 1.89 15.43 -5.26
CA TYR A 21 2.05 15.44 -3.80
C TYR A 21 3.22 14.62 -3.29
N ARG A 22 4.19 14.32 -4.18
CA ARG A 22 5.42 13.62 -3.77
C ARG A 22 6.22 14.49 -2.80
N PRO A 23 6.59 13.98 -1.60
CA PRO A 23 7.38 14.71 -0.61
C PRO A 23 8.67 15.26 -1.19
N GLN A 24 8.99 16.51 -0.87
CA GLN A 24 10.22 17.20 -1.31
C GLN A 24 11.11 17.57 -0.12
N THR A 25 10.54 17.78 1.05
CA THR A 25 11.24 18.12 2.29
C THR A 25 10.96 17.09 3.38
N LEU A 26 11.74 17.13 4.46
CA LEU A 26 11.52 16.25 5.61
C LEU A 26 10.13 16.44 6.24
N ASP A 27 9.63 17.68 6.25
CA ASP A 27 8.32 18.03 6.80
C ASP A 27 7.15 17.46 5.97
N ASP A 28 7.41 17.12 4.71
CA ASP A 28 6.39 16.53 3.83
C ASP A 28 6.26 15.01 3.99
N ILE A 29 7.26 14.36 4.55
CA ILE A 29 7.26 12.90 4.75
C ILE A 29 6.49 12.54 6.01
N ILE A 30 5.71 11.47 5.94
CA ILE A 30 5.01 10.91 7.10
C ILE A 30 5.97 9.97 7.81
N LEU A 31 6.41 10.37 9.00
CA LEU A 31 7.30 9.61 9.87
C LEU A 31 6.71 9.51 11.27
N SER A 32 7.16 8.55 12.05
CA SER A 32 6.97 8.57 13.51
C SER A 32 7.75 9.71 14.14
N ASP A 33 7.32 10.21 15.30
CA ASP A 33 7.98 11.30 16.00
C ASP A 33 9.45 10.97 16.32
N ASP A 34 9.75 9.73 16.67
CA ASP A 34 11.10 9.25 16.94
C ASP A 34 11.99 9.33 15.70
N ASN A 35 11.50 8.81 14.55
CA ASN A 35 12.23 8.88 13.29
C ASN A 35 12.44 10.33 12.85
N TYR A 36 11.42 11.17 12.96
CA TYR A 36 11.50 12.57 12.59
C TYR A 36 12.57 13.30 13.44
N ALA A 37 12.62 13.05 14.75
CA ALA A 37 13.63 13.63 15.64
C ALA A 37 15.05 13.21 15.25
N VAL A 38 15.27 11.94 14.90
CA VAL A 38 16.59 11.44 14.47
C VAL A 38 17.01 12.07 13.15
N PHE A 39 16.13 12.19 12.16
CA PHE A 39 16.48 12.84 10.88
C PHE A 39 16.75 14.34 11.02
N ASN A 40 16.07 15.02 11.93
CA ASN A 40 16.41 16.41 12.27
C ASN A 40 17.81 16.54 12.89
N GLN A 41 18.23 15.59 13.74
CA GLN A 41 19.61 15.59 14.25
C GLN A 41 20.65 15.41 13.14
N PHE A 42 20.34 14.57 12.11
CA PHE A 42 21.22 14.46 10.93
C PHE A 42 21.32 15.78 10.16
N LYS A 43 20.21 16.50 10.04
CA LYS A 43 20.19 17.85 9.42
C LYS A 43 21.06 18.84 10.19
N GLU A 44 20.95 18.87 11.52
CA GLU A 44 21.73 19.77 12.37
C GLU A 44 23.25 19.48 12.33
N LYS A 45 23.62 18.18 12.28
CA LYS A 45 25.02 17.75 12.24
C LYS A 45 25.63 17.77 10.84
N GLU A 46 24.79 17.87 9.81
CA GLU A 46 25.17 17.68 8.40
C GLU A 46 25.91 16.36 8.16
N GLU A 47 25.63 15.35 8.95
CA GLU A 47 26.26 14.04 8.89
C GLU A 47 25.22 12.94 9.04
N ILE A 48 25.45 11.84 8.31
CA ILE A 48 24.63 10.63 8.39
C ILE A 48 25.53 9.40 8.56
N PRO A 49 25.08 8.37 9.28
CA PRO A 49 25.66 7.03 9.18
C PRO A 49 25.24 6.36 7.86
N ASN A 50 25.66 5.11 7.66
CA ASN A 50 25.00 4.30 6.63
C ASN A 50 23.59 3.95 7.10
N LEU A 51 22.60 4.08 6.20
CA LEU A 51 21.19 3.93 6.52
C LEU A 51 20.59 2.73 5.76
N LEU A 52 19.70 2.00 6.41
CA LEU A 52 18.89 0.97 5.77
C LEU A 52 17.40 1.25 6.07
N PHE A 53 16.64 1.55 5.02
CA PHE A 53 15.21 1.78 5.10
C PHE A 53 14.46 0.51 4.70
N ALA A 54 13.77 -0.09 5.66
CA ALA A 54 13.00 -1.30 5.44
C ALA A 54 11.50 -1.03 5.60
N GLY A 55 10.69 -1.80 4.89
CA GLY A 55 9.25 -1.80 5.04
C GLY A 55 8.49 -1.92 3.73
N PRO A 56 7.16 -2.02 3.73
CA PRO A 56 6.34 -2.25 2.57
C PRO A 56 6.56 -1.24 1.44
N PRO A 57 6.16 -1.55 0.19
CA PRO A 57 6.21 -0.58 -0.90
C PRO A 57 5.31 0.63 -0.62
N GLY A 58 5.58 1.76 -1.25
CA GLY A 58 4.72 2.95 -1.21
C GLY A 58 4.78 3.80 0.07
N ILE A 59 5.59 3.45 1.09
CA ILE A 59 5.72 4.20 2.35
C ILE A 59 6.69 5.39 2.30
N GLY A 60 7.35 5.65 1.17
CA GLY A 60 8.23 6.80 0.99
C GLY A 60 9.72 6.57 1.19
N LYS A 61 10.23 5.32 1.25
CA LYS A 61 11.67 4.98 1.42
C LYS A 61 12.59 5.73 0.46
N THR A 62 12.33 5.60 -0.84
CA THR A 62 13.11 6.25 -1.90
C THR A 62 13.00 7.78 -1.84
N SER A 63 11.82 8.30 -1.49
CA SER A 63 11.61 9.75 -1.33
C SER A 63 12.44 10.28 -0.17
N LEU A 64 12.43 9.62 0.99
CA LEU A 64 13.25 9.99 2.14
C LEU A 64 14.74 9.96 1.82
N ALA A 65 15.22 8.89 1.15
CA ALA A 65 16.61 8.80 0.72
C ALA A 65 17.02 10.01 -0.14
N LYS A 66 16.18 10.42 -1.08
CA LYS A 66 16.43 11.59 -1.93
C LYS A 66 16.35 12.91 -1.17
N ILE A 67 15.44 13.05 -0.21
CA ILE A 67 15.33 14.24 0.66
C ILE A 67 16.59 14.38 1.53
N ILE A 68 17.07 13.30 2.12
CA ILE A 68 18.29 13.33 2.93
C ILE A 68 19.46 13.94 2.15
N VAL A 69 19.71 13.46 0.94
CA VAL A 69 20.88 13.93 0.17
C VAL A 69 20.68 15.32 -0.42
N LYS A 70 19.45 15.71 -0.79
CA LYS A 70 19.17 17.00 -1.45
C LYS A 70 18.90 18.13 -0.47
N ASP A 71 18.17 17.86 0.61
CA ASP A 71 17.68 18.88 1.55
C ASP A 71 18.44 18.87 2.88
N LEU A 72 18.69 17.70 3.49
CA LEU A 72 19.32 17.63 4.79
C LEU A 72 20.83 17.84 4.72
N ILE A 73 21.53 17.04 3.87
CA ILE A 73 23.00 17.01 3.82
C ILE A 73 23.56 17.85 2.66
N LYS A 74 22.78 18.05 1.59
CA LYS A 74 23.14 18.84 0.40
C LYS A 74 24.48 18.40 -0.22
N CYS A 75 24.65 17.10 -0.38
CA CYS A 75 25.87 16.46 -0.86
C CYS A 75 25.74 15.90 -2.28
N ASP A 76 26.88 15.52 -2.86
CA ASP A 76 26.89 14.76 -4.09
C ASP A 76 26.39 13.34 -3.84
N TYR A 77 25.58 12.82 -4.76
CA TYR A 77 25.05 11.46 -4.65
C TYR A 77 24.88 10.80 -6.00
N ILE A 78 24.93 9.47 -6.00
CA ILE A 78 24.49 8.63 -7.11
C ILE A 78 23.27 7.80 -6.67
N TYR A 79 22.32 7.65 -7.57
CA TYR A 79 21.16 6.79 -7.38
C TYR A 79 21.29 5.58 -8.30
N ILE A 80 21.18 4.38 -7.71
CA ILE A 80 21.22 3.10 -8.40
C ILE A 80 19.98 2.31 -7.95
N ASN A 81 19.17 1.87 -8.91
CA ASN A 81 18.08 0.93 -8.64
C ASN A 81 18.58 -0.50 -8.89
N ALA A 82 18.60 -1.31 -7.84
CA ALA A 82 19.13 -2.68 -7.91
C ALA A 82 18.19 -3.64 -8.68
N SER A 83 16.94 -3.26 -8.92
CA SER A 83 15.98 -4.05 -9.71
C SER A 83 16.11 -3.81 -11.22
N ASP A 84 16.58 -2.64 -11.63
CA ASP A 84 16.64 -2.25 -13.06
C ASP A 84 17.92 -2.72 -13.73
N GLU A 85 18.98 -2.96 -12.96
CA GLU A 85 20.26 -3.38 -13.49
C GLU A 85 20.40 -4.90 -13.44
N ASN A 86 20.35 -5.53 -14.61
CA ASN A 86 20.45 -6.99 -14.77
C ASN A 86 21.87 -7.54 -14.49
N ASP A 87 22.88 -6.65 -14.38
CA ASP A 87 24.28 -7.04 -14.18
C ASP A 87 24.83 -6.51 -12.84
N ILE A 88 25.14 -7.45 -11.96
CA ILE A 88 25.73 -7.25 -10.64
C ILE A 88 27.07 -6.53 -10.70
N GLU A 89 27.89 -6.82 -11.73
CA GLU A 89 29.19 -6.19 -11.92
C GLU A 89 29.04 -4.71 -12.28
N SER A 90 27.98 -4.37 -13.01
CA SER A 90 27.65 -2.99 -13.35
C SER A 90 27.30 -2.16 -12.11
N ILE A 91 26.41 -2.67 -11.24
CA ILE A 91 26.05 -2.00 -9.98
C ILE A 91 27.30 -1.78 -9.11
N ARG A 92 28.08 -2.84 -8.94
CA ARG A 92 29.31 -2.80 -8.15
C ARG A 92 30.34 -1.82 -8.74
N SER A 93 30.58 -1.88 -10.03
CA SER A 93 31.58 -1.01 -10.69
C SER A 93 31.17 0.46 -10.62
N LYS A 94 29.90 0.78 -10.85
CA LYS A 94 29.36 2.15 -10.69
C LYS A 94 29.49 2.66 -9.27
N ALA A 95 29.05 1.88 -8.28
CA ALA A 95 29.12 2.25 -6.88
C ALA A 95 30.56 2.45 -6.40
N ILE A 96 31.48 1.52 -6.71
CA ILE A 96 32.89 1.62 -6.35
C ILE A 96 33.59 2.78 -7.09
N SER A 97 33.31 2.96 -8.36
CA SER A 97 33.87 4.08 -9.14
C SER A 97 33.47 5.42 -8.54
N TYR A 98 32.22 5.54 -8.12
CA TYR A 98 31.72 6.75 -7.46
C TYR A 98 32.32 6.93 -6.05
N ALA A 99 32.41 5.86 -5.25
CA ALA A 99 33.00 5.91 -3.90
C ALA A 99 34.47 6.35 -3.89
N LYS A 100 35.21 6.12 -4.97
CA LYS A 100 36.61 6.57 -5.14
C LYS A 100 36.74 8.05 -5.45
N GLN A 101 35.69 8.71 -5.91
CA GLN A 101 35.72 10.14 -6.25
C GLN A 101 35.73 10.99 -4.99
N ARG A 102 36.42 12.11 -5.04
CA ARG A 102 36.33 13.12 -3.98
C ARG A 102 35.01 13.86 -4.10
N PRO A 103 34.32 14.13 -2.97
CA PRO A 103 33.10 14.93 -3.00
C PRO A 103 33.39 16.33 -3.55
N THR A 104 32.53 16.83 -4.43
CA THR A 104 32.58 18.19 -4.96
C THR A 104 31.66 19.13 -4.18
N LYS A 105 30.60 18.57 -3.61
CA LYS A 105 29.68 19.26 -2.71
C LYS A 105 29.59 18.52 -1.39
N GLY A 106 29.65 19.28 -0.29
CA GLY A 106 29.60 18.70 1.06
C GLY A 106 30.90 18.00 1.46
N LYS A 107 30.83 17.24 2.56
CA LYS A 107 31.97 16.54 3.16
C LYS A 107 32.12 15.08 2.69
N ILE A 108 31.04 14.50 2.20
CA ILE A 108 30.92 13.09 1.88
C ILE A 108 30.15 12.90 0.57
N ASN A 109 30.44 11.79 -0.11
CA ASN A 109 29.59 11.26 -1.18
C ASN A 109 28.50 10.37 -0.58
N VAL A 110 27.33 10.32 -1.21
CA VAL A 110 26.27 9.37 -0.83
C VAL A 110 25.90 8.48 -2.01
N ILE A 111 25.77 7.20 -1.73
CA ILE A 111 25.27 6.22 -2.69
C ILE A 111 23.89 5.75 -2.20
N ILE A 112 22.87 6.05 -2.98
CA ILE A 112 21.51 5.52 -2.75
C ILE A 112 21.40 4.24 -3.59
N LEU A 113 21.19 3.11 -2.92
CA LEU A 113 20.93 1.83 -3.56
C LEU A 113 19.50 1.40 -3.22
N ASP A 114 18.63 1.56 -4.20
CA ASP A 114 17.19 1.31 -4.05
C ASP A 114 16.87 -0.15 -4.38
N GLU A 115 15.89 -0.74 -3.65
CA GLU A 115 15.41 -2.12 -3.84
C GLU A 115 16.51 -3.20 -3.71
N CYS A 116 17.37 -3.04 -2.68
CA CYS A 116 18.51 -3.94 -2.44
C CYS A 116 18.15 -5.41 -2.19
N ASP A 117 16.90 -5.69 -1.82
CA ASP A 117 16.39 -7.04 -1.64
C ASP A 117 16.26 -7.82 -2.97
N GLY A 118 16.43 -7.16 -4.13
CA GLY A 118 16.61 -7.79 -5.42
C GLY A 118 18.02 -8.33 -5.66
N LEU A 119 19.02 -7.93 -4.86
CA LEU A 119 20.41 -8.35 -5.04
C LEU A 119 20.66 -9.78 -4.56
N LEU A 120 21.46 -10.52 -5.31
CA LEU A 120 21.97 -11.81 -4.88
C LEU A 120 22.89 -11.67 -3.66
N GLN A 121 22.98 -12.72 -2.84
CA GLN A 121 23.79 -12.71 -1.63
C GLN A 121 25.29 -12.40 -1.87
N GLU A 122 25.83 -12.83 -2.99
CA GLU A 122 27.23 -12.55 -3.38
C GLU A 122 27.46 -11.05 -3.60
N SER A 123 26.50 -10.38 -4.22
CA SER A 123 26.52 -8.93 -4.44
C SER A 123 26.44 -8.17 -3.14
N GLN A 124 25.58 -8.61 -2.24
CA GLN A 124 25.46 -8.01 -0.92
C GLN A 124 26.75 -8.19 -0.10
N LYS A 125 27.47 -9.32 -0.23
CA LYS A 125 28.80 -9.52 0.39
C LYS A 125 29.84 -8.56 -0.21
N ALA A 126 29.81 -8.33 -1.51
CA ALA A 126 30.70 -7.37 -2.15
C ALA A 126 30.43 -5.93 -1.71
N LEU A 127 29.15 -5.54 -1.60
CA LEU A 127 28.76 -4.23 -1.07
C LEU A 127 29.21 -4.02 0.37
N ARG A 128 29.12 -5.04 1.22
CA ARG A 128 29.66 -5.01 2.59
C ARG A 128 31.11 -4.57 2.61
N ASN A 129 31.95 -5.17 1.74
CA ASN A 129 33.36 -4.82 1.67
C ASN A 129 33.57 -3.37 1.21
N ALA A 130 32.80 -2.92 0.23
CA ALA A 130 32.87 -1.54 -0.27
C ALA A 130 32.43 -0.51 0.81
N ILE A 131 31.40 -0.82 1.59
CA ILE A 131 30.97 0.02 2.73
C ILE A 131 32.08 0.23 3.75
N GLU A 132 32.85 -0.81 4.05
CA GLU A 132 33.98 -0.74 4.97
C GLU A 132 35.15 0.03 4.36
N GLU A 133 35.53 -0.30 3.14
CA GLU A 133 36.68 0.29 2.44
C GLU A 133 36.54 1.81 2.26
N TYR A 134 35.34 2.27 1.89
CA TYR A 134 35.09 3.69 1.61
C TYR A 134 34.40 4.46 2.74
N SER A 135 34.36 3.92 3.96
CA SER A 135 33.65 4.47 5.12
C SER A 135 34.06 5.89 5.51
N ARG A 136 35.24 6.35 5.12
CA ARG A 136 35.74 7.71 5.41
C ARG A 136 35.17 8.78 4.49
N THR A 137 34.85 8.45 3.27
CA THR A 137 34.47 9.40 2.21
C THR A 137 33.06 9.23 1.71
N THR A 138 32.43 8.06 1.96
CA THR A 138 31.15 7.68 1.36
C THR A 138 30.20 7.13 2.43
N ARG A 139 28.92 7.49 2.31
CA ARG A 139 27.82 6.88 3.06
C ARG A 139 26.85 6.20 2.10
N TRP A 140 26.17 5.22 2.63
CA TRP A 140 25.25 4.40 1.87
C TRP A 140 23.85 4.53 2.45
N ILE A 141 22.88 4.73 1.58
CA ILE A 141 21.46 4.67 1.92
C ILE A 141 20.87 3.52 1.12
N LEU A 142 20.53 2.46 1.81
CA LEU A 142 19.95 1.25 1.24
C LEU A 142 18.46 1.26 1.48
N THR A 143 17.66 0.82 0.50
CA THR A 143 16.24 0.58 0.71
C THR A 143 15.90 -0.88 0.40
N CYS A 144 14.93 -1.44 1.09
CA CYS A 144 14.40 -2.78 0.81
C CYS A 144 12.93 -2.89 1.21
N ASN A 145 12.21 -3.78 0.53
CA ASN A 145 10.85 -4.14 0.94
C ASN A 145 10.88 -5.26 2.00
N TYR A 146 11.85 -6.17 1.92
CA TYR A 146 11.96 -7.35 2.76
C TYR A 146 13.32 -7.41 3.45
N ILE A 147 13.38 -6.98 4.71
CA ILE A 147 14.64 -6.92 5.47
C ILE A 147 15.31 -8.30 5.63
N HIS A 148 14.52 -9.38 5.69
CA HIS A 148 15.05 -10.74 5.79
C HIS A 148 15.81 -11.20 4.55
N LYS A 149 15.68 -10.53 3.40
CA LYS A 149 16.49 -10.79 2.20
C LYS A 149 17.85 -10.09 2.24
N ILE A 150 18.06 -9.17 3.18
CA ILE A 150 19.34 -8.49 3.38
C ILE A 150 20.20 -9.30 4.34
N ILE A 151 21.45 -9.62 3.96
CA ILE A 151 22.34 -10.40 4.80
C ILE A 151 22.64 -9.69 6.14
N PRO A 152 22.73 -10.41 7.29
CA PRO A 152 22.98 -9.80 8.59
C PRO A 152 24.26 -8.94 8.63
N ALA A 153 25.28 -9.37 7.88
CA ALA A 153 26.53 -8.64 7.79
C ALA A 153 26.42 -7.26 7.12
N LEU A 154 25.42 -7.03 6.27
CA LEU A 154 25.12 -5.73 5.66
C LEU A 154 24.24 -4.90 6.60
N GLN A 155 23.23 -5.53 7.22
CA GLN A 155 22.36 -4.88 8.20
C GLN A 155 23.15 -4.31 9.38
N SER A 156 24.15 -5.03 9.90
CA SER A 156 24.97 -4.58 11.04
C SER A 156 25.86 -3.36 10.74
N ARG A 157 26.03 -3.00 9.47
CA ARG A 157 26.81 -1.82 9.03
C ARG A 157 25.98 -0.61 8.74
N CYS A 158 24.66 -0.75 8.85
CA CYS A 158 23.71 0.31 8.62
C CYS A 158 22.87 0.55 9.88
N GLN A 159 22.44 1.78 10.07
CA GLN A 159 21.40 2.09 11.02
C GLN A 159 20.04 1.78 10.35
N ASN A 160 19.31 0.85 10.93
CA ASN A 160 18.05 0.34 10.38
C ASN A 160 16.89 1.21 10.85
N PHE A 161 16.01 1.59 9.91
CA PHE A 161 14.79 2.33 10.19
C PHE A 161 13.60 1.59 9.60
N ASP A 162 12.60 1.34 10.45
CA ASP A 162 11.26 1.01 10.00
C ASP A 162 10.51 2.32 9.73
N LEU A 163 10.11 2.51 8.49
CA LEU A 163 9.43 3.72 8.03
C LEU A 163 7.92 3.53 7.92
N THR A 164 7.35 2.53 8.59
CA THR A 164 5.88 2.33 8.59
C THR A 164 5.20 3.59 9.16
N PRO A 165 4.38 4.28 8.36
CA PRO A 165 3.81 5.56 8.74
C PRO A 165 2.70 5.39 9.77
N PRO A 166 2.50 6.30 10.75
CA PRO A 166 1.33 6.28 11.59
C PRO A 166 0.05 6.46 10.78
N ILE A 167 -0.95 5.59 10.95
CA ILE A 167 -2.18 5.61 10.16
C ILE A 167 -2.93 6.94 10.24
N LEU A 168 -2.97 7.58 11.41
CA LEU A 168 -3.61 8.89 11.60
C LEU A 168 -2.96 9.98 10.74
N GLU A 169 -1.64 9.95 10.59
CA GLU A 169 -0.93 10.92 9.76
C GLU A 169 -1.17 10.66 8.27
N VAL A 170 -1.31 9.38 7.86
CA VAL A 170 -1.74 9.03 6.49
C VAL A 170 -3.13 9.58 6.20
N VAL A 171 -4.09 9.40 7.12
CA VAL A 171 -5.45 9.95 6.98
C VAL A 171 -5.42 11.48 6.87
N LYS A 172 -4.65 12.16 7.74
CA LYS A 172 -4.49 13.62 7.70
C LYS A 172 -3.90 14.09 6.36
N ARG A 173 -2.88 13.42 5.86
CA ARG A 173 -2.26 13.76 4.58
C ARG A 173 -3.23 13.59 3.43
N CYS A 174 -3.95 12.48 3.37
CA CYS A 174 -4.96 12.23 2.36
C CYS A 174 -6.11 13.25 2.43
N SER A 175 -6.56 13.62 3.63
CA SER A 175 -7.57 14.67 3.84
C SER A 175 -7.07 16.04 3.36
N ALA A 176 -5.79 16.37 3.59
CA ALA A 176 -5.19 17.60 3.13
C ALA A 176 -5.15 17.68 1.59
N ILE A 177 -4.85 16.56 0.91
CA ILE A 177 -4.90 16.46 -0.54
C ILE A 177 -6.31 16.72 -1.07
N LEU A 178 -7.33 16.08 -0.48
CA LEU A 178 -8.72 16.31 -0.87
C LEU A 178 -9.13 17.78 -0.72
N ASN A 179 -8.77 18.41 0.39
CA ASN A 179 -9.07 19.82 0.64
C ASN A 179 -8.38 20.74 -0.38
N TYR A 180 -7.12 20.47 -0.70
CA TYR A 180 -6.36 21.23 -1.69
C TYR A 180 -6.97 21.12 -3.09
N GLU A 181 -7.40 19.94 -3.49
CA GLU A 181 -8.08 19.67 -4.76
C GLU A 181 -9.56 20.09 -4.76
N LYS A 182 -10.03 20.69 -3.66
CA LYS A 182 -11.43 21.12 -3.49
C LYS A 182 -12.44 19.97 -3.67
N ILE A 183 -12.04 18.75 -3.27
CA ILE A 183 -12.89 17.57 -3.33
C ILE A 183 -13.73 17.53 -2.05
N THR A 184 -15.06 17.57 -2.21
CA THR A 184 -15.98 17.59 -1.10
C THR A 184 -16.18 16.18 -0.55
N LEU A 185 -15.98 16.00 0.77
CA LEU A 185 -16.41 14.83 1.52
C LEU A 185 -17.77 15.12 2.14
N THR A 186 -18.78 14.33 1.78
CA THR A 186 -20.06 14.31 2.49
C THR A 186 -19.93 13.46 3.77
N GLU A 187 -20.89 13.53 4.69
CA GLU A 187 -20.87 12.67 5.89
C GLU A 187 -20.88 11.19 5.52
N GLU A 188 -21.67 10.81 4.52
CA GLU A 188 -21.74 9.44 3.99
C GLU A 188 -20.41 8.93 3.44
N ASN A 189 -19.64 9.80 2.77
CA ASN A 189 -18.38 9.43 2.15
C ASN A 189 -17.20 9.48 3.12
N ARG A 190 -17.37 10.03 4.32
CA ARG A 190 -16.29 10.12 5.33
C ARG A 190 -15.86 8.74 5.83
N ASP A 191 -16.82 7.89 6.15
CA ASP A 191 -16.54 6.53 6.61
C ASP A 191 -15.91 5.69 5.49
N TYR A 192 -16.40 5.87 4.27
CA TYR A 192 -15.81 5.26 3.08
C TYR A 192 -14.35 5.68 2.88
N PHE A 193 -14.07 6.97 2.97
CA PHE A 193 -12.69 7.49 2.86
C PHE A 193 -11.74 6.85 3.88
N ILE A 194 -12.18 6.70 5.13
CA ILE A 194 -11.38 6.05 6.18
C ILE A 194 -11.16 4.56 5.87
N LYS A 195 -12.19 3.86 5.41
CA LYS A 195 -12.09 2.45 5.01
C LYS A 195 -11.15 2.28 3.83
N LEU A 196 -11.23 3.14 2.80
CA LEU A 196 -10.34 3.12 1.64
C LEU A 196 -8.87 3.24 2.04
N ILE A 197 -8.55 4.15 2.98
CA ILE A 197 -7.18 4.29 3.48
C ILE A 197 -6.77 3.04 4.28
N LYS A 198 -7.63 2.53 5.16
CA LYS A 198 -7.34 1.33 5.97
C LYS A 198 -7.08 0.10 5.12
N LYS A 199 -7.80 -0.06 4.00
CA LYS A 199 -7.64 -1.17 3.04
C LYS A 199 -6.25 -1.19 2.42
N ASP A 200 -5.70 -0.02 2.07
CA ASP A 200 -4.43 0.10 1.35
C ASP A 200 -3.24 0.42 2.27
N TYR A 201 -3.50 0.75 3.53
CA TYR A 201 -2.46 1.00 4.52
C TYR A 201 -1.51 -0.22 4.67
N PRO A 202 -0.19 -0.02 4.75
CA PRO A 202 0.53 1.23 4.90
C PRO A 202 1.02 1.87 3.59
N ASP A 203 0.59 1.39 2.41
CA ASP A 203 1.01 1.92 1.10
C ASP A 203 0.34 3.28 0.80
N ILE A 204 1.05 4.37 1.15
CA ILE A 204 0.58 5.76 0.93
C ILE A 204 0.37 6.04 -0.57
N ARG A 205 1.24 5.50 -1.44
CA ARG A 205 1.12 5.68 -2.89
C ARG A 205 -0.20 5.12 -3.39
N LYS A 206 -0.57 3.92 -2.93
CA LYS A 206 -1.82 3.27 -3.28
C LYS A 206 -3.02 4.01 -2.71
N CYS A 207 -2.95 4.49 -1.46
CA CYS A 207 -3.99 5.34 -0.86
C CYS A 207 -4.26 6.58 -1.72
N VAL A 208 -3.20 7.31 -2.12
CA VAL A 208 -3.33 8.54 -2.92
C VAL A 208 -3.87 8.24 -4.33
N ASN A 209 -3.41 7.16 -4.97
CA ASN A 209 -3.92 6.72 -6.27
C ASN A 209 -5.41 6.38 -6.22
N ASN A 210 -5.84 5.67 -5.18
CA ASN A 210 -7.25 5.29 -5.03
C ASN A 210 -8.13 6.50 -4.73
N ILE A 211 -7.66 7.46 -3.94
CA ILE A 211 -8.35 8.74 -3.75
C ILE A 211 -8.57 9.44 -5.09
N GLN A 212 -7.54 9.52 -5.94
CA GLN A 212 -7.68 10.11 -7.27
C GLN A 212 -8.64 9.32 -8.16
N LYS A 213 -8.51 7.99 -8.19
CA LYS A 213 -9.36 7.07 -8.98
C LYS A 213 -10.85 7.24 -8.66
N TYR A 214 -11.17 7.35 -7.36
CA TYR A 214 -12.57 7.46 -6.91
C TYR A 214 -13.07 8.91 -6.81
N THR A 215 -12.28 9.88 -7.25
CA THR A 215 -12.73 11.28 -7.34
C THR A 215 -13.30 11.56 -8.72
N VAL A 216 -14.62 11.83 -8.78
CA VAL A 216 -15.33 12.16 -10.00
C VAL A 216 -16.06 13.50 -9.80
N ASN A 217 -15.89 14.43 -10.74
CA ASN A 217 -16.53 15.75 -10.72
C ASN A 217 -16.37 16.52 -9.38
N GLY A 218 -15.18 16.43 -8.75
CA GLY A 218 -14.87 17.11 -7.50
C GLY A 218 -15.55 16.50 -6.26
N ARG A 219 -16.02 15.28 -6.35
CA ARG A 219 -16.57 14.51 -5.22
C ARG A 219 -15.94 13.14 -5.12
N LEU A 220 -15.71 12.67 -3.91
CA LEU A 220 -15.31 11.28 -3.70
C LEU A 220 -16.56 10.40 -3.91
N THR A 221 -16.48 9.49 -4.88
CA THR A 221 -17.56 8.53 -5.17
C THR A 221 -17.31 7.24 -4.40
N ILE A 222 -18.38 6.63 -3.92
CA ILE A 222 -18.32 5.32 -3.26
C ILE A 222 -18.07 4.25 -4.34
N ASP A 223 -17.14 3.34 -4.09
CA ASP A 223 -16.86 2.24 -5.02
C ASP A 223 -18.03 1.26 -5.07
N LYS A 224 -18.24 0.66 -6.23
CA LYS A 224 -19.22 -0.42 -6.39
C LYS A 224 -18.95 -1.59 -5.44
N GLU A 225 -17.66 -1.91 -5.16
CA GLU A 225 -17.29 -2.97 -4.20
C GLU A 225 -17.83 -2.74 -2.78
N GLU A 226 -18.03 -1.49 -2.34
CA GLU A 226 -18.61 -1.21 -1.01
C GLU A 226 -20.13 -1.26 -1.03
N THR A 227 -20.74 -0.92 -2.17
CA THR A 227 -22.16 -1.17 -2.41
C THR A 227 -22.42 -2.69 -2.39
N ASP A 228 -21.45 -3.47 -2.90
CA ASP A 228 -21.49 -4.94 -2.86
C ASP A 228 -21.35 -5.47 -1.42
N GLN A 229 -20.56 -4.83 -0.57
CA GLN A 229 -20.41 -5.24 0.84
C GLN A 229 -21.69 -5.01 1.65
N VAL A 230 -22.31 -3.84 1.53
CA VAL A 230 -23.61 -3.55 2.19
C VAL A 230 -24.69 -4.50 1.67
N PHE A 231 -24.69 -4.74 0.37
CA PHE A 231 -25.63 -5.67 -0.25
C PHE A 231 -25.44 -7.10 0.25
N ILE A 232 -24.19 -7.59 0.37
CA ILE A 232 -23.92 -8.94 0.84
C ILE A 232 -24.21 -9.10 2.33
N ASP A 233 -23.98 -8.05 3.14
CA ASP A 233 -24.37 -7.99 4.55
C ASP A 233 -25.88 -8.17 4.69
N ASP A 234 -26.68 -7.37 3.96
CA ASP A 234 -28.14 -7.44 3.96
C ASP A 234 -28.67 -8.80 3.47
N LEU A 235 -28.04 -9.35 2.43
CA LEU A 235 -28.39 -10.68 1.90
C LEU A 235 -28.12 -11.76 2.95
N TYR A 236 -26.97 -11.70 3.60
CA TYR A 236 -26.56 -12.68 4.60
C TYR A 236 -27.46 -12.63 5.84
N ASP A 237 -27.81 -11.44 6.30
CA ASP A 237 -28.71 -11.23 7.43
C ASP A 237 -30.12 -11.82 7.14
N ARG A 238 -30.60 -11.70 5.90
CA ARG A 238 -31.85 -12.33 5.43
C ARG A 238 -31.77 -13.85 5.41
N ILE A 239 -30.63 -14.39 4.96
CA ILE A 239 -30.37 -15.84 4.98
C ILE A 239 -30.33 -16.34 6.43
N GLU A 240 -29.64 -15.66 7.33
CA GLU A 240 -29.50 -16.03 8.74
C GLU A 240 -30.82 -15.92 9.51
N SER A 241 -31.65 -14.91 9.18
CA SER A 241 -32.97 -14.72 9.81
C SER A 241 -34.06 -15.69 9.31
N GLY A 242 -33.78 -16.49 8.30
CA GLY A 242 -34.72 -17.50 7.76
C GLY A 242 -35.87 -16.91 6.93
N VAL A 243 -35.83 -15.61 6.56
CA VAL A 243 -36.92 -14.95 5.80
C VAL A 243 -36.79 -15.27 4.30
N SER A 244 -37.15 -16.48 3.89
CA SER A 244 -36.98 -16.98 2.52
C SER A 244 -37.84 -16.25 1.47
N GLU A 245 -39.04 -15.77 1.84
CA GLU A 245 -39.98 -15.16 0.89
C GLU A 245 -39.46 -13.88 0.24
N ASN A 246 -38.62 -13.12 0.94
CA ASN A 246 -38.10 -11.85 0.46
C ASN A 246 -36.72 -11.93 -0.25
N ILE A 247 -36.05 -13.09 -0.21
CA ILE A 247 -34.70 -13.22 -0.78
C ILE A 247 -34.73 -13.09 -2.30
N ARG A 248 -35.67 -13.75 -2.98
CA ARG A 248 -35.76 -13.66 -4.45
C ARG A 248 -36.06 -12.25 -4.92
N GLN A 249 -37.03 -11.58 -4.30
CA GLN A 249 -37.36 -10.19 -4.61
C GLN A 249 -36.15 -9.27 -4.36
N PHE A 250 -35.44 -9.46 -3.25
CA PHE A 250 -34.25 -8.72 -2.90
C PHE A 250 -33.12 -8.89 -3.95
N LEU A 251 -32.90 -10.11 -4.46
CA LEU A 251 -31.93 -10.38 -5.53
C LEU A 251 -32.32 -9.67 -6.81
N THR A 252 -33.60 -9.74 -7.20
CA THR A 252 -34.10 -9.09 -8.43
C THR A 252 -34.05 -7.57 -8.35
N ASP A 253 -34.43 -6.99 -7.23
CA ASP A 253 -34.41 -5.53 -7.01
C ASP A 253 -32.98 -4.95 -6.98
N ASN A 254 -31.99 -5.77 -6.72
CA ASN A 254 -30.58 -5.39 -6.65
C ASN A 254 -29.72 -5.96 -7.78
N ASP A 255 -30.32 -6.46 -8.86
CA ASP A 255 -29.64 -7.09 -9.99
C ASP A 255 -28.56 -6.18 -10.62
N GLU A 256 -28.80 -4.88 -10.66
CA GLU A 256 -27.83 -3.88 -11.14
C GLU A 256 -26.53 -3.82 -10.33
N LYS A 257 -26.53 -4.21 -9.04
CA LYS A 257 -25.36 -4.15 -8.15
C LYS A 257 -24.29 -5.16 -8.53
N PHE A 258 -24.68 -6.30 -9.04
CA PHE A 258 -23.76 -7.33 -9.54
C PHE A 258 -23.86 -7.53 -11.07
N ASN A 259 -24.45 -6.54 -11.80
CA ASN A 259 -24.60 -6.52 -13.27
C ASN A 259 -25.26 -7.80 -13.84
N GLY A 260 -26.19 -8.42 -13.14
CA GLY A 260 -26.79 -9.70 -13.55
C GLY A 260 -25.82 -10.89 -13.53
N GLU A 261 -24.60 -10.70 -13.00
CA GLU A 261 -23.59 -11.76 -12.92
C GLU A 261 -23.73 -12.58 -11.63
N TYR A 262 -24.68 -13.50 -11.58
CA TYR A 262 -24.92 -14.38 -10.43
C TYR A 262 -23.72 -15.25 -10.03
N HIS A 263 -22.75 -15.45 -10.92
CA HIS A 263 -21.49 -16.09 -10.58
C HIS A 263 -20.66 -15.21 -9.62
N SER A 264 -20.59 -13.92 -9.89
CA SER A 264 -19.90 -12.94 -9.05
C SER A 264 -20.58 -12.81 -7.68
N LEU A 265 -21.91 -12.82 -7.64
CA LEU A 265 -22.70 -12.84 -6.41
C LEU A 265 -22.37 -14.05 -5.53
N LEU A 266 -22.39 -15.27 -6.08
CA LEU A 266 -22.06 -16.48 -5.33
C LEU A 266 -20.61 -16.48 -4.83
N LYS A 267 -19.69 -15.90 -5.59
CA LYS A 267 -18.30 -15.72 -5.18
C LYS A 267 -18.15 -14.72 -4.02
N LEU A 268 -18.89 -13.61 -4.05
CA LEU A 268 -18.95 -12.66 -2.94
C LEU A 268 -19.51 -13.32 -1.68
N LEU A 269 -20.58 -14.08 -1.81
CA LEU A 269 -21.20 -14.83 -0.71
C LEU A 269 -20.25 -15.86 -0.11
N PHE A 270 -19.46 -16.55 -0.94
CA PHE A 270 -18.43 -17.48 -0.50
C PHE A 270 -17.35 -16.80 0.32
N ASN A 271 -16.77 -15.70 -0.20
CA ASN A 271 -15.73 -14.93 0.48
C ASN A 271 -16.23 -14.36 1.81
N TYR A 272 -17.43 -13.79 1.81
CA TYR A 272 -18.05 -13.25 3.00
C TYR A 272 -18.27 -14.30 4.09
N THR A 273 -18.79 -15.47 3.72
CA THR A 273 -18.96 -16.60 4.63
C THR A 273 -17.62 -17.11 5.18
N HIS A 274 -16.56 -17.08 4.36
CA HIS A 274 -15.22 -17.48 4.77
C HIS A 274 -14.64 -16.53 5.84
N GLU A 275 -14.91 -15.24 5.77
CA GLU A 275 -14.41 -14.23 6.71
C GLU A 275 -15.22 -14.17 8.02
N LYS A 276 -16.48 -14.63 8.04
CA LYS A 276 -17.32 -14.64 9.24
C LYS A 276 -16.75 -15.56 10.32
N ASP A 277 -16.85 -15.12 11.56
CA ASP A 277 -16.51 -15.93 12.75
C ASP A 277 -17.66 -16.89 13.09
N LEU A 278 -17.60 -18.08 12.56
CA LEU A 278 -18.59 -19.14 12.72
C LEU A 278 -17.91 -20.43 13.20
N PRO A 279 -18.66 -21.34 13.89
CA PRO A 279 -18.13 -22.64 14.25
C PRO A 279 -17.60 -23.40 13.04
N GLU A 280 -16.37 -23.90 13.11
CA GLU A 280 -15.63 -24.54 12.00
C GLU A 280 -16.44 -25.56 11.21
N LYS A 281 -17.18 -26.45 11.91
CA LYS A 281 -17.99 -27.49 11.27
C LYS A 281 -19.11 -26.88 10.42
N PHE A 282 -19.82 -25.91 10.99
CA PHE A 282 -20.94 -25.23 10.32
C PHE A 282 -20.46 -24.37 9.16
N LYS A 283 -19.38 -23.60 9.35
CA LYS A 283 -18.74 -22.81 8.31
C LYS A 283 -18.34 -23.67 7.10
N ARG A 284 -17.81 -24.85 7.34
CA ARG A 284 -17.44 -25.81 6.29
C ARG A 284 -18.66 -26.27 5.49
N GLU A 285 -19.77 -26.56 6.14
CA GLU A 285 -21.02 -26.96 5.46
C GLU A 285 -21.53 -25.84 4.55
N LEU A 286 -21.53 -24.59 5.03
CA LEU A 286 -21.94 -23.42 4.24
C LEU A 286 -21.04 -23.25 3.00
N LEU A 287 -19.72 -23.27 3.20
CA LEU A 287 -18.74 -23.09 2.11
C LEU A 287 -18.84 -24.20 1.04
N ILE A 288 -19.03 -25.46 1.44
CA ILE A 288 -19.23 -26.58 0.51
C ILE A 288 -20.53 -26.36 -0.28
N THR A 289 -21.59 -25.94 0.37
CA THR A 289 -22.88 -25.68 -0.30
C THR A 289 -22.72 -24.57 -1.35
N ILE A 290 -22.15 -23.44 -0.99
CA ILE A 290 -21.93 -22.33 -1.93
C ILE A 290 -21.01 -22.76 -3.09
N SER A 291 -19.96 -23.51 -2.82
CA SER A 291 -19.03 -24.03 -3.84
C SER A 291 -19.73 -24.93 -4.86
N ASN A 292 -20.66 -25.80 -4.42
CA ASN A 292 -21.44 -26.64 -5.29
C ASN A 292 -22.33 -25.80 -6.23
N TYR A 293 -22.99 -24.77 -5.73
CA TYR A 293 -23.80 -23.86 -6.54
C TYR A 293 -22.95 -22.98 -7.46
N LEU A 294 -21.74 -22.59 -7.07
CA LEU A 294 -20.77 -21.94 -7.95
C LEU A 294 -20.41 -22.82 -9.15
N TYR A 295 -20.15 -24.10 -8.92
CA TYR A 295 -19.91 -25.07 -9.99
C TYR A 295 -21.12 -25.25 -10.88
N GLN A 296 -22.30 -25.44 -10.31
CA GLN A 296 -23.56 -25.58 -11.06
C GLN A 296 -23.85 -24.35 -11.91
N ASN A 297 -23.51 -23.16 -11.43
CA ASN A 297 -23.75 -21.89 -12.14
C ASN A 297 -23.05 -21.81 -13.50
N THR A 298 -22.02 -22.62 -13.74
CA THR A 298 -21.34 -22.73 -15.05
C THR A 298 -22.13 -23.60 -16.06
N GLN A 299 -23.09 -24.39 -15.60
CA GLN A 299 -23.78 -25.40 -16.41
C GLN A 299 -25.28 -25.13 -16.55
N VAL A 300 -25.88 -24.35 -15.68
CA VAL A 300 -27.32 -24.06 -15.70
C VAL A 300 -27.66 -22.94 -16.68
N LEU A 301 -28.85 -23.02 -17.26
CA LEU A 301 -29.38 -21.97 -18.15
C LEU A 301 -29.83 -20.73 -17.36
N ASP A 302 -30.51 -20.96 -16.23
CA ASP A 302 -31.02 -19.89 -15.37
C ASP A 302 -30.16 -19.74 -14.15
N LYS A 303 -29.31 -18.74 -14.19
CA LYS A 303 -28.35 -18.42 -13.13
C LYS A 303 -29.00 -17.77 -11.92
N GLU A 304 -30.09 -17.02 -12.12
CA GLU A 304 -30.87 -16.41 -11.04
C GLU A 304 -31.48 -17.49 -10.14
N ILE A 305 -32.18 -18.43 -10.75
CA ILE A 305 -32.81 -19.55 -10.01
C ILE A 305 -31.75 -20.34 -9.23
N ASN A 306 -30.61 -20.60 -9.85
CA ASN A 306 -29.51 -21.31 -9.20
C ASN A 306 -28.98 -20.58 -7.96
N ALA A 307 -28.75 -19.25 -8.06
CA ALA A 307 -28.32 -18.45 -6.92
C ALA A 307 -29.38 -18.37 -5.81
N PHE A 308 -30.64 -18.23 -6.20
CA PHE A 308 -31.74 -18.26 -5.24
C PHE A 308 -31.83 -19.60 -4.51
N CYS A 309 -31.71 -20.71 -5.23
CA CYS A 309 -31.67 -22.05 -4.61
C CYS A 309 -30.50 -22.22 -3.65
N CYS A 310 -29.34 -21.64 -3.96
CA CYS A 310 -28.22 -21.58 -3.04
C CYS A 310 -28.64 -20.88 -1.72
N CYS A 311 -29.24 -19.70 -1.81
CA CYS A 311 -29.69 -18.96 -0.62
C CYS A 311 -30.69 -19.77 0.21
N LEU A 312 -31.64 -20.45 -0.41
CA LEU A 312 -32.62 -21.32 0.27
C LEU A 312 -31.96 -22.50 1.01
N GLU A 313 -30.93 -23.08 0.40
CA GLU A 313 -30.19 -24.18 1.04
C GLU A 313 -29.39 -23.69 2.25
N LEU A 314 -28.82 -22.47 2.15
CA LEU A 314 -28.16 -21.83 3.28
C LEU A 314 -29.14 -21.52 4.42
N VAL A 315 -30.35 -21.00 4.11
CA VAL A 315 -31.42 -20.79 5.11
C VAL A 315 -31.70 -22.08 5.87
N LYS A 316 -31.91 -23.20 5.18
CA LYS A 316 -32.14 -24.51 5.83
C LYS A 316 -31.00 -24.96 6.74
N LEU A 317 -29.74 -24.61 6.38
CA LEU A 317 -28.58 -24.91 7.22
C LEU A 317 -28.59 -24.06 8.50
N PHE A 318 -28.98 -22.78 8.40
CA PHE A 318 -29.13 -21.91 9.58
C PHE A 318 -30.29 -22.34 10.48
N GLU A 319 -31.42 -22.79 9.93
CA GLU A 319 -32.55 -23.30 10.70
C GLU A 319 -32.25 -24.61 11.47
N LYS A 320 -31.25 -25.37 11.01
CA LYS A 320 -30.80 -26.61 11.69
C LYS A 320 -29.77 -26.38 12.79
N ARG A 321 -29.29 -25.15 12.94
CA ARG A 321 -28.30 -24.77 13.94
C ARG A 321 -28.92 -24.56 15.31
#